data_b3b0a3ae66ee16bbe16ba783502239fe
#
_entry.id   b3b0a3ae66ee16bbe16ba783502239fe
#
_cell.length_a   1.000
_cell.length_b   1.000
_cell.length_c   1.000
_cell.angle_alpha   90.00
_cell.angle_beta   90.00
_cell.angle_gamma   90.00
#
_symmetry.space_group_name_H-M   'P 1'
#
loop_
_entity.id
_entity.type
_entity.pdbx_description
1 polymer ?
#
loop_
_entity_poly.entity_id
_entity_poly.type
_entity_poly.pdbx_seq_one_letter_code
_entity_poly.pdbx_strand_id
1 'polypeptide(L)'
;MMRSAEDLLQELISLDESHRIEAKRCTQVDKSVMETVCAYSNEPGLGGGYLLLGVVRDEQDFFKNAYTVSGIGNPDKIQYDLVSQCASVFNRPVRPRVSVEELNGKTVVVVYVPEAAATDKPVYMSNLGLPRGAFRRIGPTDQEGTEDDLIALYSGHQMDTYDGAVLPDAELDDIDPKAVEDYR
;
A
#
# COMPACT_ATOMS: atom_id res chain seq x y z
N MET A 1 -6.42 -14.21 1.46
CA MET A 1 -7.79 -13.89 0.96
C MET A 1 -7.94 -12.38 1.00
N MET A 2 -8.61 -11.74 0.02
CA MET A 2 -8.89 -10.31 0.05
C MET A 2 -10.02 -10.05 1.05
N ARG A 3 -9.96 -8.93 1.79
CA ARG A 3 -11.01 -8.55 2.75
C ARG A 3 -12.24 -8.05 1.99
N SER A 4 -13.42 -8.22 2.57
CA SER A 4 -14.68 -7.73 1.99
C SER A 4 -14.88 -6.23 2.20
N ALA A 5 -15.72 -5.60 1.38
CA ALA A 5 -16.11 -4.20 1.56
C ALA A 5 -16.78 -3.95 2.92
N GLU A 6 -17.56 -4.92 3.41
CA GLU A 6 -18.22 -4.84 4.72
C GLU A 6 -17.20 -4.83 5.86
N ASP A 7 -16.20 -5.74 5.85
CA ASP A 7 -15.14 -5.78 6.87
C ASP A 7 -14.34 -4.47 6.91
N LEU A 8 -14.04 -3.92 5.73
CA LEU A 8 -13.30 -2.66 5.61
C LEU A 8 -14.13 -1.48 6.13
N LEU A 9 -15.42 -1.41 5.79
CA LEU A 9 -16.32 -0.36 6.29
C LEU A 9 -16.45 -0.43 7.81
N GLN A 10 -16.60 -1.62 8.39
CA GLN A 10 -16.68 -1.79 9.85
C GLN A 10 -15.40 -1.34 10.56
N GLU A 11 -14.23 -1.60 9.97
CA GLU A 11 -12.96 -1.11 10.50
C GLU A 11 -12.86 0.41 10.42
N LEU A 12 -13.22 1.03 9.29
CA LEU A 12 -13.27 2.48 9.13
C LEU A 12 -14.20 3.15 10.17
N ILE A 13 -15.38 2.60 10.41
CA ILE A 13 -16.31 3.11 11.43
C ILE A 13 -15.72 2.98 12.83
N SER A 14 -15.00 1.90 13.11
CA SER A 14 -14.48 1.61 14.46
C SER A 14 -13.18 2.34 14.77
N LEU A 15 -12.28 2.45 13.81
CA LEU A 15 -10.89 2.90 14.00
C LEU A 15 -10.50 4.12 13.14
N ASP A 16 -11.39 4.58 12.27
CA ASP A 16 -11.12 5.59 11.23
C ASP A 16 -10.11 5.13 10.16
N GLU A 17 -9.74 6.01 9.26
CA GLU A 17 -8.66 5.76 8.31
C GLU A 17 -7.34 5.53 9.04
N SER A 18 -6.58 4.60 8.51
CA SER A 18 -5.32 4.20 9.10
C SER A 18 -4.22 4.11 8.05
N HIS A 19 -3.04 3.69 8.48
CA HIS A 19 -1.96 3.39 7.55
C HIS A 19 -2.29 2.22 6.59
N ARG A 20 -3.34 1.43 6.84
CA ARG A 20 -3.72 0.26 6.04
C ARG A 20 -5.00 0.39 5.24
N ILE A 21 -5.85 1.33 5.57
CA ILE A 21 -7.16 1.48 4.91
C ILE A 21 -7.44 2.95 4.65
N GLU A 22 -7.92 3.22 3.46
CA GLU A 22 -8.39 4.54 3.04
C GLU A 22 -9.71 4.43 2.26
N ALA A 23 -10.65 5.32 2.54
CA ALA A 23 -11.91 5.44 1.82
C ALA A 23 -11.85 6.62 0.84
N LYS A 24 -12.31 6.41 -0.38
CA LYS A 24 -12.38 7.49 -1.39
C LYS A 24 -13.71 7.47 -2.13
N ARG A 25 -14.29 8.65 -2.36
CA ARG A 25 -15.51 8.78 -3.17
C ARG A 25 -15.37 8.17 -4.55
N CYS A 26 -14.28 8.43 -5.25
CA CYS A 26 -13.86 7.89 -6.54
C CYS A 26 -14.94 7.93 -7.63
N THR A 27 -15.12 9.07 -8.27
CA THR A 27 -15.89 9.18 -9.50
C THR A 27 -15.07 8.85 -10.75
N GLN A 28 -13.76 8.94 -10.62
CA GLN A 28 -12.73 8.60 -11.60
C GLN A 28 -11.44 8.25 -10.87
N VAL A 29 -10.56 7.51 -11.52
CA VAL A 29 -9.21 7.23 -11.00
C VAL A 29 -8.35 8.47 -11.26
N ASP A 30 -8.10 9.23 -10.22
CA ASP A 30 -7.33 10.48 -10.26
C ASP A 30 -5.93 10.32 -9.65
N LYS A 31 -5.19 11.44 -9.61
CA LYS A 31 -3.84 11.49 -9.06
C LYS A 31 -3.80 11.02 -7.60
N SER A 32 -4.80 11.40 -6.80
CA SER A 32 -4.86 11.05 -5.38
C SER A 32 -4.99 9.53 -5.15
N VAL A 33 -5.71 8.82 -6.02
CA VAL A 33 -5.76 7.35 -5.99
C VAL A 33 -4.38 6.75 -6.29
N MET A 34 -3.67 7.30 -7.28
CA MET A 34 -2.33 6.84 -7.64
C MET A 34 -1.28 7.15 -6.57
N GLU A 35 -1.38 8.29 -5.88
CA GLU A 35 -0.53 8.63 -4.73
C GLU A 35 -0.67 7.59 -3.62
N THR A 36 -1.90 7.21 -3.28
CA THR A 36 -2.16 6.17 -2.28
C THR A 36 -1.64 4.79 -2.73
N VAL A 37 -1.82 4.44 -4.01
CA VAL A 37 -1.23 3.21 -4.57
C VAL A 37 0.29 3.21 -4.42
N CYS A 38 0.94 4.33 -4.74
CA CYS A 38 2.38 4.49 -4.57
C CYS A 38 2.81 4.33 -3.11
N ALA A 39 2.12 5.02 -2.20
CA ALA A 39 2.42 5.02 -0.78
C ALA A 39 2.30 3.61 -0.17
N TYR A 40 1.22 2.88 -0.46
CA TYR A 40 1.06 1.50 0.00
C TYR A 40 2.12 0.55 -0.56
N SER A 41 2.56 0.78 -1.81
CA SER A 41 3.62 -0.03 -2.42
C SER A 41 4.97 0.19 -1.76
N ASN A 42 5.23 1.40 -1.25
CA ASN A 42 6.52 1.78 -0.69
C ASN A 42 6.67 1.49 0.81
N GLU A 43 5.57 1.43 1.58
CA GLU A 43 5.67 1.38 3.04
C GLU A 43 6.25 0.05 3.53
N PRO A 44 7.45 0.04 4.16
CA PRO A 44 8.11 -1.19 4.55
C PRO A 44 7.39 -1.90 5.70
N GLY A 45 7.19 -3.20 5.55
CA GLY A 45 6.59 -4.05 6.58
C GLY A 45 5.08 -3.86 6.74
N LEU A 46 4.46 -3.02 5.91
CA LEU A 46 3.02 -2.84 5.92
C LEU A 46 2.29 -4.05 5.33
N GLY A 47 2.94 -4.76 4.40
CA GLY A 47 2.36 -5.84 3.62
C GLY A 47 1.37 -5.35 2.56
N GLY A 48 1.19 -4.03 2.44
CA GLY A 48 0.24 -3.38 1.53
C GLY A 48 -0.96 -2.77 2.25
N GLY A 49 -1.90 -2.20 1.47
CA GLY A 49 -3.05 -1.50 2.01
C GLY A 49 -4.31 -1.67 1.16
N TYR A 50 -5.42 -1.20 1.69
CA TYR A 50 -6.73 -1.26 1.05
C TYR A 50 -7.27 0.12 0.72
N LEU A 51 -7.79 0.28 -0.50
CA LEU A 51 -8.64 1.40 -0.90
C LEU A 51 -10.08 0.89 -1.00
N LEU A 52 -11.00 1.55 -0.31
CA LEU A 52 -12.43 1.32 -0.43
C LEU A 52 -13.03 2.47 -1.24
N LEU A 53 -13.22 2.24 -2.55
CA LEU A 53 -13.71 3.24 -3.49
C LEU A 53 -15.24 3.22 -3.54
N GLY A 54 -15.85 4.40 -3.52
CA GLY A 54 -17.30 4.57 -3.44
C GLY A 54 -17.81 4.75 -2.01
N VAL A 55 -16.91 5.01 -1.08
CA VAL A 55 -17.21 5.36 0.32
C VAL A 55 -16.54 6.69 0.63
N VAL A 56 -17.18 7.51 1.44
CA VAL A 56 -16.69 8.84 1.81
C VAL A 56 -16.92 9.10 3.30
N ARG A 57 -15.95 9.72 3.94
CA ARG A 57 -16.09 10.21 5.31
C ARG A 57 -17.08 11.36 5.36
N ASP A 58 -17.96 11.35 6.34
CA ASP A 58 -18.84 12.48 6.63
C ASP A 58 -18.09 13.50 7.51
N GLU A 59 -17.66 14.59 6.90
CA GLU A 59 -16.90 15.65 7.58
C GLU A 59 -17.77 16.49 8.56
N GLN A 60 -19.08 16.32 8.53
CA GLN A 60 -19.99 17.05 9.41
C GLN A 60 -20.16 16.37 10.78
N ASP A 61 -19.82 15.12 10.91
CA ASP A 61 -19.90 14.39 12.18
C ASP A 61 -18.50 14.28 12.83
N PHE A 62 -18.11 15.32 13.55
CA PHE A 62 -16.82 15.40 14.26
C PHE A 62 -16.69 14.42 15.44
N PHE A 63 -17.78 13.79 15.85
CA PHE A 63 -17.80 12.94 17.06
C PHE A 63 -17.84 11.44 16.74
N LYS A 64 -18.03 11.09 15.49
CA LYS A 64 -18.08 9.70 15.01
C LYS A 64 -17.29 9.56 13.72
N ASN A 65 -16.67 8.41 13.57
CA ASN A 65 -16.12 8.01 12.29
C ASN A 65 -17.28 7.61 11.36
N ALA A 66 -18.00 8.62 10.87
CA ALA A 66 -19.16 8.41 10.02
C ALA A 66 -18.70 8.26 8.57
N TYR A 67 -19.02 7.11 7.98
CA TYR A 67 -18.73 6.82 6.58
C TYR A 67 -20.04 6.56 5.83
N THR A 68 -20.19 7.21 4.70
CA THR A 68 -21.37 7.07 3.82
C THR A 68 -20.97 6.36 2.54
N VAL A 69 -21.72 5.34 2.16
CA VAL A 69 -21.54 4.67 0.87
C VAL A 69 -22.13 5.56 -0.21
N SER A 70 -21.27 6.19 -1.01
CA SER A 70 -21.66 7.02 -2.16
C SER A 70 -21.99 6.16 -3.40
N GLY A 71 -21.32 5.02 -3.51
CA GLY A 71 -21.39 4.12 -4.65
C GLY A 71 -20.57 4.59 -5.86
N ILE A 72 -20.40 3.70 -6.83
CA ILE A 72 -19.71 3.92 -8.10
C ILE A 72 -20.66 3.64 -9.26
N GLY A 73 -20.81 4.62 -10.15
CA GLY A 73 -21.74 4.51 -11.29
C GLY A 73 -21.26 3.59 -12.41
N ASN A 74 -19.94 3.48 -12.62
CA ASN A 74 -19.36 2.62 -13.64
C ASN A 74 -18.14 1.88 -13.08
N PRO A 75 -18.35 0.78 -12.34
CA PRO A 75 -17.28 0.04 -11.69
C PRO A 75 -16.31 -0.61 -12.70
N ASP A 76 -16.78 -1.05 -13.85
CA ASP A 76 -15.91 -1.65 -14.89
C ASP A 76 -14.90 -0.65 -15.41
N LYS A 77 -15.34 0.60 -15.63
CA LYS A 77 -14.45 1.68 -16.04
C LYS A 77 -13.41 1.98 -14.96
N ILE A 78 -13.82 2.08 -13.71
CA ILE A 78 -12.91 2.32 -12.58
C ILE A 78 -11.86 1.21 -12.47
N GLN A 79 -12.25 -0.06 -12.57
CA GLN A 79 -11.32 -1.18 -12.56
C GLN A 79 -10.33 -1.11 -13.73
N TYR A 80 -10.82 -0.87 -14.94
CA TYR A 80 -9.99 -0.78 -16.13
C TYR A 80 -8.98 0.36 -16.03
N ASP A 81 -9.44 1.56 -15.67
CA ASP A 81 -8.60 2.76 -15.52
C ASP A 81 -7.55 2.55 -14.44
N LEU A 82 -7.93 1.97 -13.28
CA LEU A 82 -7.02 1.69 -12.17
C LEU A 82 -5.89 0.73 -12.59
N VAL A 83 -6.26 -0.42 -13.14
CA VAL A 83 -5.26 -1.44 -13.53
C VAL A 83 -4.35 -0.91 -14.63
N SER A 84 -4.89 -0.17 -15.60
CA SER A 84 -4.13 0.42 -16.69
C SER A 84 -3.15 1.49 -16.20
N GLN A 85 -3.59 2.36 -15.28
CA GLN A 85 -2.72 3.38 -14.68
C GLN A 85 -1.65 2.74 -13.79
N CYS A 86 -2.00 1.76 -12.96
CA CYS A 86 -1.03 1.03 -12.14
C CYS A 86 0.04 0.32 -12.97
N ALA A 87 -0.28 -0.06 -14.20
CA ALA A 87 0.68 -0.69 -15.11
C ALA A 87 1.63 0.30 -15.80
N SER A 88 1.26 1.59 -15.92
CA SER A 88 1.95 2.54 -16.80
C SER A 88 2.46 3.83 -16.14
N VAL A 89 1.87 4.26 -15.03
CA VAL A 89 2.20 5.55 -14.38
C VAL A 89 3.50 5.47 -13.59
N PHE A 90 3.78 4.30 -13.01
CA PHE A 90 4.95 4.11 -12.14
C PHE A 90 6.18 3.65 -12.92
N ASN A 91 7.35 3.85 -12.33
CA ASN A 91 8.63 3.32 -12.83
C ASN A 91 8.64 1.78 -12.95
N ARG A 92 7.77 1.11 -12.22
CA ARG A 92 7.51 -0.33 -12.26
C ARG A 92 6.02 -0.60 -12.18
N PRO A 93 5.47 -1.59 -12.91
CA PRO A 93 4.07 -1.92 -12.83
C PRO A 93 3.66 -2.35 -11.43
N VAL A 94 2.68 -1.68 -10.82
CA VAL A 94 2.00 -2.13 -9.60
C VAL A 94 0.83 -3.03 -10.01
N ARG A 95 0.64 -4.14 -9.30
CA ARG A 95 -0.40 -5.14 -9.60
C ARG A 95 -1.40 -5.26 -8.44
N PRO A 96 -2.37 -4.34 -8.33
CA PRO A 96 -3.39 -4.41 -7.31
C PRO A 96 -4.33 -5.58 -7.56
N ARG A 97 -4.97 -6.07 -6.51
CA ARG A 97 -6.12 -6.97 -6.60
C ARG A 97 -7.37 -6.13 -6.45
N VAL A 98 -8.35 -6.36 -7.30
CA VAL A 98 -9.57 -5.55 -7.35
C VAL A 98 -10.79 -6.46 -7.30
N SER A 99 -11.78 -6.10 -6.47
CA SER A 99 -13.11 -6.72 -6.48
C SER A 99 -14.19 -5.66 -6.53
N VAL A 100 -15.28 -5.97 -7.18
CA VAL A 100 -16.51 -5.18 -7.19
C VAL A 100 -17.50 -5.85 -6.26
N GLU A 101 -18.03 -5.10 -5.32
CA GLU A 101 -18.92 -5.61 -4.29
C GLU A 101 -20.13 -4.70 -4.13
N GLU A 102 -21.20 -5.25 -3.56
CA GLU A 102 -22.37 -4.48 -3.17
C GLU A 102 -22.30 -4.17 -1.67
N LEU A 103 -22.48 -2.90 -1.30
CA LEU A 103 -22.44 -2.43 0.05
C LEU A 103 -23.60 -1.44 0.27
N ASN A 104 -24.52 -1.78 1.19
CA ASN A 104 -25.73 -0.99 1.46
C ASN A 104 -26.55 -0.67 0.19
N GLY A 105 -26.69 -1.65 -0.72
CA GLY A 105 -27.44 -1.50 -1.97
C GLY A 105 -26.76 -0.61 -3.02
N LYS A 106 -25.48 -0.32 -2.87
CA LYS A 106 -24.66 0.43 -3.83
C LYS A 106 -23.39 -0.33 -4.19
N THR A 107 -22.96 -0.18 -5.43
CA THR A 107 -21.73 -0.80 -5.91
C THR A 107 -20.50 -0.04 -5.42
N VAL A 108 -19.54 -0.75 -4.87
CA VAL A 108 -18.23 -0.24 -4.44
C VAL A 108 -17.11 -1.06 -5.06
N VAL A 109 -15.89 -0.51 -5.05
CA VAL A 109 -14.71 -1.24 -5.51
C VAL A 109 -13.71 -1.34 -4.38
N VAL A 110 -13.32 -2.56 -4.05
CA VAL A 110 -12.26 -2.86 -3.09
C VAL A 110 -10.96 -3.06 -3.86
N VAL A 111 -9.93 -2.36 -3.46
CA VAL A 111 -8.59 -2.45 -4.05
C VAL A 111 -7.60 -2.84 -2.97
N TYR A 112 -6.92 -3.94 -3.13
CA TYR A 112 -5.75 -4.28 -2.32
C TYR A 112 -4.48 -3.99 -3.12
N VAL A 113 -3.66 -3.10 -2.60
CA VAL A 113 -2.35 -2.75 -3.15
C VAL A 113 -1.29 -3.50 -2.37
N PRO A 114 -0.54 -4.42 -2.98
CA PRO A 114 0.54 -5.12 -2.30
C PRO A 114 1.73 -4.18 -2.05
N GLU A 115 2.44 -4.41 -0.96
CA GLU A 115 3.78 -3.85 -0.77
C GLU A 115 4.72 -4.38 -1.86
N ALA A 116 5.54 -3.50 -2.41
CA ALA A 116 6.57 -3.89 -3.35
C ALA A 116 7.71 -4.63 -2.62
N ALA A 117 8.36 -5.57 -3.30
CA ALA A 117 9.56 -6.20 -2.77
C ALA A 117 10.62 -5.12 -2.45
N ALA A 118 11.46 -5.37 -1.44
CA ALA A 118 12.50 -4.41 -1.05
C ALA A 118 13.34 -3.98 -2.26
N THR A 119 13.76 -4.93 -3.11
CA THR A 119 14.52 -4.70 -4.34
C THR A 119 13.79 -3.88 -5.40
N ASP A 120 12.47 -3.73 -5.30
CA ASP A 120 11.64 -2.99 -6.24
C ASP A 120 11.30 -1.57 -5.77
N LYS A 121 11.65 -1.24 -4.53
CA LYS A 121 11.48 0.10 -3.97
C LYS A 121 12.66 1.01 -4.35
N PRO A 122 12.45 2.32 -4.47
CA PRO A 122 11.16 2.99 -4.39
C PRO A 122 10.30 2.81 -5.65
N VAL A 123 9.00 2.64 -5.45
CA VAL A 123 8.00 2.85 -6.48
C VAL A 123 7.72 4.35 -6.57
N TYR A 124 7.70 4.91 -7.77
CA TYR A 124 7.44 6.35 -7.96
C TYR A 124 6.74 6.63 -9.28
N MET A 125 6.02 7.73 -9.33
CA MET A 125 5.40 8.23 -10.56
C MET A 125 6.47 8.69 -11.54
N SER A 126 6.55 8.05 -12.71
CA SER A 126 7.60 8.27 -13.70
C SER A 126 7.68 9.70 -14.22
N ASN A 127 6.53 10.38 -14.32
CA ASN A 127 6.43 11.75 -14.79
C ASN A 127 6.93 12.80 -13.79
N LEU A 128 6.97 12.47 -12.49
CA LEU A 128 7.44 13.37 -11.43
C LEU A 128 8.91 13.10 -11.06
N GLY A 129 9.39 11.87 -11.29
CA GLY A 129 10.74 11.45 -10.90
C GLY A 129 10.93 11.42 -9.38
N LEU A 130 12.16 11.15 -8.94
CA LEU A 130 12.55 11.14 -7.53
C LEU A 130 13.07 12.52 -7.09
N PRO A 131 12.90 12.89 -5.82
CA PRO A 131 12.15 12.18 -4.76
C PRO A 131 10.63 12.38 -4.84
N ARG A 132 10.16 13.42 -5.50
CA ARG A 132 8.78 13.92 -5.47
C ARG A 132 7.71 12.95 -6.02
N GLY A 133 8.11 12.04 -6.88
CA GLY A 133 7.20 11.03 -7.41
C GLY A 133 7.00 9.82 -6.50
N ALA A 134 7.84 9.64 -5.49
CA ALA A 134 7.68 8.62 -4.47
C ALA A 134 6.77 9.13 -3.35
N PHE A 135 5.86 8.28 -2.89
CA PHE A 135 4.96 8.59 -1.77
C PHE A 135 5.16 7.58 -0.66
N ARG A 136 5.02 8.04 0.58
CA ARG A 136 5.08 7.26 1.82
C ARG A 136 3.76 7.37 2.57
N ARG A 137 3.37 6.28 3.22
CA ARG A 137 2.16 6.25 4.05
C ARG A 137 2.52 6.58 5.49
N ILE A 138 2.18 7.77 5.96
CA ILE A 138 2.42 8.21 7.33
C ILE A 138 1.08 8.38 8.05
N GLY A 139 0.71 7.38 8.86
CA GLY A 139 -0.63 7.30 9.42
C GLY A 139 -1.69 7.21 8.30
N PRO A 140 -2.72 8.07 8.32
CA PRO A 140 -3.75 8.10 7.27
C PRO A 140 -3.38 8.99 6.07
N THR A 141 -2.14 9.48 5.96
CA THR A 141 -1.75 10.50 4.98
C THR A 141 -0.70 9.98 4.02
N ASP A 142 -0.88 10.29 2.72
CA ASP A 142 0.13 10.07 1.69
C ASP A 142 1.00 11.33 1.58
N GLN A 143 2.30 11.19 1.78
CA GLN A 143 3.26 12.29 1.72
C GLN A 143 4.30 12.07 0.63
N GLU A 144 4.67 13.14 -0.05
CA GLU A 144 5.79 13.11 -1.01
C GLU A 144 7.07 12.68 -0.29
N GLY A 145 7.83 11.77 -0.92
CA GLY A 145 9.08 11.26 -0.39
C GLY A 145 10.16 12.34 -0.31
N THR A 146 10.97 12.24 0.73
CA THR A 146 12.18 13.05 0.94
C THR A 146 13.42 12.28 0.50
N GLU A 147 14.58 12.95 0.45
CA GLU A 147 15.87 12.30 0.21
C GLU A 147 16.17 11.24 1.29
N ASP A 148 15.82 11.51 2.55
CA ASP A 148 16.02 10.57 3.65
C ASP A 148 15.11 9.33 3.49
N ASP A 149 13.88 9.50 3.01
CA ASP A 149 12.99 8.38 2.68
C ASP A 149 13.58 7.51 1.58
N LEU A 150 14.19 8.10 0.56
CA LEU A 150 14.84 7.35 -0.50
C LEU A 150 16.03 6.53 0.03
N ILE A 151 16.86 7.13 0.89
CA ILE A 151 17.98 6.42 1.53
C ILE A 151 17.44 5.23 2.33
N ALA A 152 16.38 5.41 3.10
CA ALA A 152 15.75 4.33 3.88
C ALA A 152 15.19 3.21 2.99
N LEU A 153 14.50 3.58 1.89
CA LEU A 153 13.95 2.59 0.95
C LEU A 153 15.05 1.81 0.22
N TYR A 154 16.14 2.48 -0.20
CA TYR A 154 17.29 1.81 -0.82
C TYR A 154 18.08 0.95 0.18
N SER A 155 18.19 1.37 1.44
CA SER A 155 18.89 0.58 2.48
C SER A 155 18.18 -0.74 2.76
N GLY A 156 16.85 -0.80 2.59
CA GLY A 156 16.08 -2.04 2.65
C GLY A 156 16.55 -3.11 1.65
N HIS A 157 17.13 -2.72 0.51
CA HIS A 157 17.72 -3.66 -0.44
C HIS A 157 18.93 -4.44 0.12
N GLN A 158 19.65 -3.86 1.08
CA GLN A 158 20.87 -4.48 1.64
C GLN A 158 20.55 -5.46 2.77
N MET A 159 19.42 -5.29 3.45
CA MET A 159 19.05 -6.17 4.56
C MET A 159 18.53 -7.55 4.11
N ASP A 160 17.96 -7.66 2.91
CA ASP A 160 17.44 -8.93 2.38
C ASP A 160 18.53 -9.83 1.76
N THR A 161 19.76 -9.35 1.61
CA THR A 161 20.77 -10.04 0.79
C THR A 161 21.82 -10.84 1.56
N TYR A 162 22.01 -10.66 2.87
CA TYR A 162 23.06 -11.37 3.60
C TYR A 162 22.63 -12.02 4.91
N ASP A 163 21.88 -11.33 5.79
CA ASP A 163 21.56 -11.84 7.13
C ASP A 163 20.29 -12.71 7.20
N GLY A 164 19.46 -12.71 6.17
CA GLY A 164 18.21 -13.47 6.11
C GLY A 164 18.27 -14.75 5.27
N ALA A 165 19.36 -15.00 4.58
CA ALA A 165 19.51 -16.23 3.79
C ALA A 165 19.81 -17.41 4.70
N VAL A 166 18.80 -18.23 4.97
CA VAL A 166 19.01 -19.54 5.56
C VAL A 166 19.85 -20.35 4.56
N LEU A 167 21.09 -20.67 4.92
CA LEU A 167 21.91 -21.59 4.17
C LEU A 167 21.38 -23.01 4.44
N PRO A 168 20.72 -23.67 3.48
CA PRO A 168 20.04 -24.95 3.73
C PRO A 168 21.01 -26.10 4.07
N ASP A 169 22.26 -25.91 3.74
CA ASP A 169 23.32 -26.91 3.94
C ASP A 169 24.33 -26.51 5.02
N ALA A 170 24.08 -25.46 5.82
CA ALA A 170 24.96 -25.05 6.91
C ALA A 170 24.72 -25.91 8.14
N GLU A 171 25.77 -26.53 8.62
CA GLU A 171 25.78 -27.30 9.88
C GLU A 171 26.52 -26.53 10.99
N LEU A 172 26.25 -26.89 12.24
CA LEU A 172 26.94 -26.30 13.41
C LEU A 172 28.48 -26.44 13.35
N ASP A 173 28.96 -27.44 12.64
CA ASP A 173 30.39 -27.70 12.43
C ASP A 173 31.06 -26.71 11.47
N ASP A 174 30.28 -25.93 10.71
CA ASP A 174 30.77 -24.87 9.84
C ASP A 174 31.09 -23.57 10.61
N ILE A 175 30.73 -23.51 11.90
CA ILE A 175 31.03 -22.36 12.76
C ILE A 175 32.41 -22.55 13.35
N ASP A 176 33.34 -21.63 13.08
CA ASP A 176 34.66 -21.62 13.70
C ASP A 176 34.53 -21.51 15.23
N PRO A 177 34.95 -22.57 16.00
CA PRO A 177 34.84 -22.57 17.46
C PRO A 177 35.55 -21.38 18.11
N LYS A 178 36.61 -20.87 17.46
CA LYS A 178 37.38 -19.75 17.96
C LYS A 178 36.61 -18.41 17.84
N ALA A 179 35.81 -18.25 16.78
CA ALA A 179 34.92 -17.09 16.64
C ALA A 179 33.85 -17.07 17.73
N VAL A 180 33.40 -18.24 18.22
CA VAL A 180 32.41 -18.34 19.31
C VAL A 180 33.04 -18.03 20.67
N GLU A 181 34.34 -18.40 20.89
CA GLU A 181 35.07 -18.07 22.11
C GLU A 181 35.37 -16.56 22.23
N ASP A 182 35.72 -15.91 21.12
CA ASP A 182 36.00 -14.47 21.09
C ASP A 182 34.75 -13.60 21.32
N TYR A 183 33.54 -14.18 21.28
CA TYR A 183 32.26 -13.49 21.51
C TYR A 183 31.75 -13.59 22.96
N ARG A 184 32.45 -14.33 23.83
CA ARG A 184 32.14 -14.47 25.26
C ARG A 184 32.95 -13.53 26.12
#